data_f98dfc1adec29f4e7678585dc2979ae1
#
_entry.id   f98dfc1adec29f4e7678585dc2979ae1
#
_cell.length_a   1.000
_cell.length_b   1.000
_cell.length_c   1.000
_cell.angle_alpha   90.00
_cell.angle_beta   90.00
_cell.angle_gamma   90.00
#
_symmetry.space_group_name_H-M   'P 1'
#
loop_
_entity.id
_entity.type
_entity.pdbx_description
1 polymer ?
#
loop_
_entity_poly.entity_id
_entity_poly.type
_entity_poly.pdbx_seq_one_letter_code
_entity_poly.pdbx_strand_id
1 'polypeptide(L)'
;MILKSSDLSRNLEQPQKFYLLYGSNIGQIEDTINNIIKSKLSKNVHNYDENEIIANIDEFEENILNKSLFEDEKLIIINRASEKILGIIEKLISKNITQIIIIIKSGILEKKSKLRIFFEKNKETICTPFYDDNYQSLLMIAQ
;
A
#
# COMPACT_ATOMS: atom_id res chain seq x y z
N MET A 1 0.19 -9.53 -6.12
CA MET A 1 -0.60 -10.68 -5.64
C MET A 1 -1.80 -10.21 -4.86
N ILE A 2 -2.96 -10.76 -5.15
CA ILE A 2 -4.21 -10.35 -4.48
C ILE A 2 -4.38 -11.12 -3.16
N LEU A 3 -4.61 -10.39 -2.06
CA LEU A 3 -4.98 -10.99 -0.78
C LEU A 3 -6.28 -10.38 -0.28
N LYS A 4 -7.09 -11.18 0.38
CA LYS A 4 -8.29 -10.70 1.07
C LYS A 4 -7.87 -9.99 2.35
N SER A 5 -8.72 -9.07 2.82
CA SER A 5 -8.44 -8.34 4.06
C SER A 5 -8.26 -9.28 5.26
N SER A 6 -8.99 -10.39 5.28
CA SER A 6 -8.87 -11.38 6.35
C SER A 6 -7.52 -12.09 6.37
N ASP A 7 -6.80 -12.13 5.24
CA ASP A 7 -5.52 -12.83 5.14
C ASP A 7 -4.31 -11.92 5.35
N LEU A 8 -4.53 -10.60 5.45
CA LEU A 8 -3.44 -9.65 5.63
C LEU A 8 -2.64 -9.88 6.91
N SER A 9 -3.31 -10.21 8.01
CA SER A 9 -2.64 -10.42 9.28
C SER A 9 -1.65 -11.58 9.24
N ARG A 10 -1.97 -12.63 8.47
CA ARG A 10 -1.07 -13.77 8.29
C ARG A 10 0.15 -13.38 7.46
N ASN A 11 -0.08 -12.58 6.43
CA ASN A 11 1.01 -12.14 5.55
C ASN A 11 2.01 -11.26 6.29
N LEU A 12 1.57 -10.55 7.35
CA LEU A 12 2.44 -9.69 8.13
C LEU A 12 3.50 -10.45 8.94
N GLU A 13 3.36 -11.75 9.11
CA GLU A 13 4.40 -12.56 9.74
C GLU A 13 5.66 -12.62 8.86
N GLN A 14 5.46 -12.62 7.53
CA GLN A 14 6.55 -12.51 6.55
C GLN A 14 6.14 -11.45 5.53
N PRO A 15 6.23 -10.16 5.90
CA PRO A 15 5.64 -9.11 5.09
C PRO A 15 6.37 -8.87 3.78
N GLN A 16 5.60 -8.60 2.75
CA GLN A 16 6.12 -7.99 1.54
C GLN A 16 6.47 -6.53 1.85
N LYS A 17 7.18 -5.88 0.93
CA LYS A 17 7.58 -4.49 1.13
C LYS A 17 6.51 -3.49 0.68
N PHE A 18 5.65 -3.87 -0.24
CA PHE A 18 4.67 -2.96 -0.85
C PHE A 18 3.26 -3.52 -0.75
N TYR A 19 2.35 -2.69 -0.25
CA TYR A 19 0.94 -3.03 -0.10
C TYR A 19 0.07 -1.95 -0.74
N LEU A 20 -0.93 -2.35 -1.53
CA LEU A 20 -1.95 -1.45 -2.04
C LEU A 20 -3.28 -1.80 -1.40
N LEU A 21 -3.83 -0.88 -0.62
CA LEU A 21 -5.15 -1.01 0.00
C LEU A 21 -6.08 -0.02 -0.68
N TYR A 22 -7.11 -0.53 -1.34
CA TYR A 22 -8.00 0.31 -2.14
C TYR A 22 -9.45 -0.13 -1.99
N GLY A 23 -10.38 0.75 -2.40
CA GLY A 23 -11.80 0.44 -2.38
C GLY A 23 -12.63 1.55 -1.77
N SER A 24 -13.94 1.27 -1.63
CA SER A 24 -14.89 2.24 -1.11
C SER A 24 -14.95 2.30 0.41
N ASN A 25 -14.53 1.23 1.08
CA ASN A 25 -14.61 1.16 2.55
C ASN A 25 -13.36 1.76 3.20
N ILE A 26 -13.33 3.09 3.24
CA ILE A 26 -12.20 3.85 3.79
C ILE A 26 -12.02 3.55 5.28
N GLY A 27 -13.12 3.42 6.03
CA GLY A 27 -13.05 3.11 7.46
C GLY A 27 -12.34 1.80 7.73
N GLN A 28 -12.63 0.75 6.95
CA GLN A 28 -11.98 -0.54 7.11
C GLN A 28 -10.49 -0.48 6.72
N ILE A 29 -10.14 0.30 5.71
CA ILE A 29 -8.75 0.53 5.34
C ILE A 29 -7.98 1.17 6.51
N GLU A 30 -8.55 2.20 7.12
CA GLU A 30 -7.93 2.88 8.26
C GLU A 30 -7.76 1.95 9.46
N ASP A 31 -8.79 1.16 9.77
CA ASP A 31 -8.73 0.18 10.86
C ASP A 31 -7.64 -0.86 10.61
N THR A 32 -7.54 -1.33 9.38
CA THR A 32 -6.53 -2.30 9.00
C THR A 32 -5.13 -1.73 9.18
N ILE A 33 -4.89 -0.51 8.74
CA ILE A 33 -3.60 0.14 8.89
C ILE A 33 -3.26 0.34 10.36
N ASN A 34 -4.21 0.76 11.17
CA ASN A 34 -4.00 0.92 12.61
C ASN A 34 -3.64 -0.40 13.28
N ASN A 35 -4.26 -1.49 12.88
CA ASN A 35 -3.94 -2.82 13.39
C ASN A 35 -2.53 -3.25 12.97
N ILE A 36 -2.11 -2.94 11.76
CA ILE A 36 -0.75 -3.21 11.29
C ILE A 36 0.26 -2.45 12.13
N ILE A 37 0.02 -1.17 12.38
CA ILE A 37 0.91 -0.35 13.20
C ILE A 37 1.05 -0.94 14.60
N LYS A 38 -0.07 -1.32 15.22
CA LYS A 38 -0.06 -1.92 16.56
C LYS A 38 0.68 -3.26 16.60
N SER A 39 0.43 -4.13 15.61
CA SER A 39 1.03 -5.47 15.62
C SER A 39 2.53 -5.43 15.39
N LYS A 40 3.01 -4.47 14.64
CA LYS A 40 4.44 -4.28 14.36
C LYS A 40 5.14 -3.49 15.46
N LEU A 41 4.40 -2.91 16.40
CA LEU A 41 4.94 -2.00 17.42
C LEU A 41 5.83 -0.92 16.81
N SER A 42 5.51 -0.52 15.59
CA SER A 42 6.33 0.43 14.85
C SER A 42 6.18 1.83 15.42
N LYS A 43 7.30 2.42 15.86
CA LYS A 43 7.36 3.79 16.30
C LYS A 43 7.71 4.75 15.17
N ASN A 44 8.17 4.22 14.05
CA ASN A 44 8.64 5.00 12.91
C ASN A 44 7.63 4.93 11.78
N VAL A 45 6.53 5.66 11.93
CA VAL A 45 5.48 5.75 10.92
C VAL A 45 5.56 7.12 10.24
N HIS A 46 5.65 7.12 8.92
CA HIS A 46 5.73 8.35 8.12
C HIS A 46 4.58 8.40 7.14
N ASN A 47 3.80 9.47 7.19
CA ASN A 47 2.67 9.68 6.30
C ASN A 47 3.03 10.68 5.21
N TYR A 48 2.71 10.34 3.97
CA TYR A 48 2.88 11.21 2.80
C TYR A 48 1.57 11.26 2.03
N ASP A 49 1.32 12.41 1.40
CA ASP A 49 0.26 12.54 0.41
C ASP A 49 0.89 12.40 -0.97
N GLU A 50 0.22 11.75 -1.92
CA GLU A 50 0.75 11.60 -3.28
C GLU A 50 1.18 12.94 -3.86
N ASN A 51 0.40 14.01 -3.62
CA ASN A 51 0.73 15.35 -4.12
C ASN A 51 2.07 15.87 -3.61
N GLU A 52 2.39 15.59 -2.33
CA GLU A 52 3.68 15.99 -1.76
C GLU A 52 4.83 15.24 -2.43
N ILE A 53 4.62 13.95 -2.68
CA ILE A 53 5.64 13.12 -3.32
C ILE A 53 5.92 13.59 -4.74
N ILE A 54 4.86 13.84 -5.52
CA ILE A 54 4.98 14.26 -6.91
C ILE A 54 5.63 15.64 -7.02
N ALA A 55 5.38 16.52 -6.05
CA ALA A 55 5.99 17.85 -6.04
C ALA A 55 7.51 17.80 -5.88
N ASN A 56 8.03 16.77 -5.18
CA ASN A 56 9.47 16.60 -4.93
C ASN A 56 9.86 15.13 -4.98
N ILE A 57 9.80 14.53 -6.17
CA ILE A 57 10.06 13.09 -6.35
C ILE A 57 11.48 12.72 -5.90
N ASP A 58 12.47 13.50 -6.29
CA ASP A 58 13.87 13.21 -5.97
C ASP A 58 14.13 13.23 -4.46
N GLU A 59 13.55 14.22 -3.78
CA GLU A 59 13.66 14.32 -2.33
C GLU A 59 13.01 13.13 -1.63
N PHE A 60 11.82 12.73 -2.12
CA PHE A 60 11.14 11.57 -1.57
C PHE A 60 11.99 10.30 -1.73
N GLU A 61 12.52 10.07 -2.92
CA GLU A 61 13.36 8.90 -3.20
C GLU A 61 14.61 8.88 -2.32
N GLU A 62 15.29 10.02 -2.17
CA GLU A 62 16.43 10.14 -1.28
C GLU A 62 16.07 9.83 0.16
N ASN A 63 14.94 10.35 0.64
CA ASN A 63 14.48 10.10 2.00
C ASN A 63 14.23 8.62 2.24
N ILE A 64 13.60 7.94 1.28
CA ILE A 64 13.34 6.51 1.39
C ILE A 64 14.64 5.72 1.41
N LEU A 65 15.57 6.04 0.51
CA LEU A 65 16.86 5.34 0.45
C LEU A 65 17.68 5.58 1.72
N ASN A 66 17.68 6.79 2.25
CA ASN A 66 18.36 7.09 3.50
C ASN A 66 17.77 6.34 4.68
N LYS A 67 16.43 6.25 4.74
CA LYS A 67 15.74 5.51 5.80
C LYS A 67 16.05 4.02 5.74
N SER A 68 16.27 3.48 4.55
CA SER A 68 16.56 2.06 4.39
C SER A 68 17.96 1.67 4.87
N LEU A 69 18.83 2.65 5.12
CA LEU A 69 20.16 2.40 5.65
C LEU A 69 20.18 2.17 7.16
N PHE A 70 19.12 2.55 7.85
CA PHE A 70 19.01 2.35 9.29
C PHE A 70 18.44 0.98 9.61
N GLU A 71 18.84 0.40 10.73
CA GLU A 71 18.43 -0.95 11.11
C GLU A 71 16.98 -1.04 11.56
N ASP A 72 16.39 0.06 12.00
CA ASP A 72 15.02 0.08 12.50
C ASP A 72 14.00 -0.03 11.35
N GLU A 73 13.01 -0.92 11.50
CA GLU A 73 11.94 -1.05 10.53
C GLU A 73 11.07 0.20 10.53
N LYS A 74 10.73 0.68 9.33
CA LYS A 74 9.91 1.88 9.14
C LYS A 74 8.68 1.58 8.31
N LEU A 75 7.60 2.27 8.62
CA LEU A 75 6.34 2.15 7.91
C LEU A 75 6.03 3.46 7.19
N ILE A 76 5.94 3.39 5.88
CA ILE A 76 5.61 4.54 5.04
C ILE A 76 4.19 4.37 4.54
N ILE A 77 3.33 5.37 4.79
CA ILE A 77 1.94 5.36 4.34
C ILE A 77 1.77 6.46 3.30
N ILE A 78 1.35 6.09 2.10
CA ILE A 78 1.08 7.04 1.01
C ILE A 78 -0.43 7.17 0.88
N ASN A 79 -0.93 8.37 1.14
CA ASN A 79 -2.36 8.68 1.14
C ASN A 79 -2.81 9.22 -0.22
N ARG A 80 -4.05 8.97 -0.57
CA ARG A 80 -4.71 9.49 -1.76
C ARG A 80 -3.98 9.15 -3.06
N ALA A 81 -3.50 7.92 -3.14
CA ALA A 81 -2.74 7.47 -4.29
C ALA A 81 -3.61 7.32 -5.54
N SER A 82 -3.02 7.61 -6.68
CA SER A 82 -3.63 7.43 -8.00
C SER A 82 -2.62 6.74 -8.91
N GLU A 83 -2.96 6.66 -10.21
CA GLU A 83 -2.06 6.07 -11.20
C GLU A 83 -0.68 6.74 -11.24
N LYS A 84 -0.60 7.99 -10.82
CA LYS A 84 0.64 8.78 -10.86
C LYS A 84 1.75 8.22 -10.00
N ILE A 85 1.40 7.48 -8.94
CA ILE A 85 2.41 6.93 -8.02
C ILE A 85 3.14 5.72 -8.61
N LEU A 86 2.58 5.09 -9.63
CA LEU A 86 3.08 3.81 -10.15
C LEU A 86 4.54 3.88 -10.58
N GLY A 87 4.93 4.91 -11.33
CA GLY A 87 6.32 5.06 -11.78
C GLY A 87 7.31 5.16 -10.64
N ILE A 88 6.92 5.84 -9.57
CA ILE A 88 7.76 5.99 -8.38
C ILE A 88 7.91 4.64 -7.67
N ILE A 89 6.82 3.89 -7.55
CA ILE A 89 6.84 2.56 -6.92
C ILE A 89 7.73 1.60 -7.70
N GLU A 90 7.63 1.61 -9.02
CA GLU A 90 8.47 0.75 -9.86
C GLU A 90 9.96 1.04 -9.65
N LYS A 91 10.34 2.32 -9.54
CA LYS A 91 11.72 2.71 -9.24
C LYS A 91 12.16 2.20 -7.88
N LEU A 92 11.32 2.34 -6.86
CA LEU A 92 11.65 1.89 -5.51
C LEU A 92 11.83 0.38 -5.45
N ILE A 93 11.00 -0.36 -6.16
CA ILE A 93 11.14 -1.82 -6.23
C ILE A 93 12.50 -2.20 -6.83
N SER A 94 12.91 -1.50 -7.88
CA SER A 94 14.19 -1.79 -8.55
C SER A 94 15.41 -1.51 -7.68
N LYS A 95 15.26 -0.70 -6.63
CA LYS A 95 16.36 -0.29 -5.76
C LYS A 95 16.58 -1.19 -4.55
N ASN A 96 15.79 -2.25 -4.39
CA ASN A 96 15.91 -3.23 -3.31
C ASN A 96 16.03 -2.59 -1.92
N ILE A 97 15.08 -1.72 -1.59
CA ILE A 97 15.05 -1.09 -0.26
C ILE A 97 14.84 -2.14 0.83
N THR A 98 15.46 -1.92 2.00
CA THR A 98 15.33 -2.83 3.14
C THR A 98 14.80 -2.07 4.37
N GLN A 99 14.22 -2.80 5.32
CA GLN A 99 13.71 -2.26 6.59
C GLN A 99 12.61 -1.21 6.39
N ILE A 100 11.93 -1.24 5.24
CA ILE A 100 10.82 -0.32 4.96
C ILE A 100 9.64 -1.11 4.40
N ILE A 101 8.45 -0.86 4.96
CA ILE A 101 7.18 -1.34 4.43
C ILE A 101 6.41 -0.13 3.94
N ILE A 102 5.96 -0.17 2.69
CA ILE A 102 5.21 0.93 2.08
C ILE A 102 3.76 0.48 1.87
N ILE A 103 2.83 1.20 2.50
CA ILE A 103 1.39 0.97 2.35
C ILE A 103 0.81 2.13 1.54
N ILE A 104 0.21 1.80 0.41
CA ILE A 104 -0.40 2.76 -0.49
C ILE A 104 -1.92 2.69 -0.31
N LYS A 105 -2.53 3.83 0.03
CA LYS A 105 -3.98 3.95 0.19
C LYS A 105 -4.58 4.61 -1.02
N SER A 106 -5.60 3.99 -1.59
CA SER A 106 -6.32 4.53 -2.73
C SER A 106 -7.82 4.37 -2.54
N GLY A 107 -8.60 5.17 -3.28
CA GLY A 107 -10.03 4.97 -3.36
C GLY A 107 -10.37 3.81 -4.29
N ILE A 108 -11.53 3.88 -4.94
CA ILE A 108 -11.96 2.84 -5.87
C ILE A 108 -11.04 2.82 -7.08
N LEU A 109 -10.54 1.65 -7.43
CA LEU A 109 -9.72 1.44 -8.62
C LEU A 109 -10.44 0.46 -9.55
N GLU A 110 -10.61 0.86 -10.81
CA GLU A 110 -11.23 0.02 -11.82
C GLU A 110 -10.30 -1.13 -12.24
N LYS A 111 -10.86 -2.16 -12.85
CA LYS A 111 -10.07 -3.32 -13.31
C LYS A 111 -8.99 -2.95 -14.30
N LYS A 112 -9.19 -1.88 -15.08
CA LYS A 112 -8.21 -1.39 -16.07
C LYS A 112 -7.16 -0.46 -15.46
N SER A 113 -7.23 -0.16 -14.17
CA SER A 113 -6.25 0.68 -13.50
C SER A 113 -4.86 0.04 -13.59
N LYS A 114 -3.90 0.79 -14.10
CA LYS A 114 -2.51 0.31 -14.23
C LYS A 114 -1.89 0.02 -12.87
N LEU A 115 -2.18 0.86 -11.88
CA LEU A 115 -1.71 0.67 -10.51
C LEU A 115 -2.23 -0.64 -9.93
N ARG A 116 -3.53 -0.87 -10.07
CA ARG A 116 -4.16 -2.10 -9.60
C ARG A 116 -3.60 -3.32 -10.30
N ILE A 117 -3.51 -3.29 -11.64
CA ILE A 117 -3.00 -4.41 -12.43
C ILE A 117 -1.57 -4.74 -12.04
N PHE A 118 -0.73 -3.73 -11.86
CA PHE A 118 0.66 -3.94 -11.47
C PHE A 118 0.75 -4.66 -10.12
N PHE A 119 -0.02 -4.20 -9.13
CA PHE A 119 0.00 -4.81 -7.79
C PHE A 119 -0.61 -6.20 -7.78
N GLU A 120 -1.59 -6.48 -8.64
CA GLU A 120 -2.19 -7.81 -8.72
C GLU A 120 -1.23 -8.84 -9.32
N LYS A 121 -0.42 -8.43 -10.29
CA LYS A 121 0.46 -9.33 -11.03
C LYS A 121 1.85 -9.49 -10.43
N ASN A 122 2.35 -8.48 -9.76
CA ASN A 122 3.71 -8.50 -9.23
C ASN A 122 3.79 -9.40 -7.99
N LYS A 123 4.79 -10.26 -7.94
CA LYS A 123 4.97 -11.22 -6.82
C LYS A 123 5.51 -10.57 -5.56
N GLU A 124 6.13 -9.40 -5.68
CA GLU A 124 6.70 -8.68 -4.54
C GLU A 124 5.74 -7.71 -3.90
N THR A 125 4.54 -7.58 -4.45
CA THR A 125 3.53 -6.64 -3.97
C THR A 125 2.25 -7.34 -3.58
N ILE A 126 1.51 -6.74 -2.63
CA ILE A 126 0.21 -7.23 -2.17
C ILE A 126 -0.86 -6.19 -2.53
N CYS A 127 -1.99 -6.66 -3.01
CA CYS A 127 -3.12 -5.83 -3.40
C CYS A 127 -4.37 -6.34 -2.69
N THR A 128 -5.01 -5.50 -1.89
CA THR A 128 -6.19 -5.90 -1.12
C THR A 128 -7.35 -4.92 -1.34
N PRO A 129 -8.50 -5.41 -1.82
CA PRO A 129 -9.70 -4.59 -1.99
C PRO A 129 -10.49 -4.48 -0.68
N PHE A 130 -11.09 -3.30 -0.46
CA PHE A 130 -11.98 -3.03 0.66
C PHE A 130 -13.24 -2.37 0.12
N TYR A 131 -14.34 -3.12 0.10
CA TYR A 131 -15.62 -2.61 -0.38
C TYR A 131 -16.66 -2.66 0.73
N ASP A 132 -17.64 -1.75 0.65
CA ASP A 132 -18.77 -1.78 1.54
C ASP A 132 -19.59 -3.07 1.32
N ASP A 133 -20.25 -3.55 2.37
CA ASP A 133 -21.07 -4.76 2.29
C ASP A 133 -22.10 -4.68 1.18
N ASN A 134 -22.75 -3.52 1.02
CA ASN A 134 -23.74 -3.31 -0.04
C ASN A 134 -23.12 -3.46 -1.44
N TYR A 135 -21.91 -2.95 -1.62
CA TYR A 135 -21.20 -3.05 -2.90
C TYR A 135 -20.87 -4.51 -3.22
N GLN A 136 -20.39 -5.24 -2.23
CA GLN A 136 -20.07 -6.66 -2.40
C GLN A 136 -21.32 -7.49 -2.71
N SER A 137 -22.41 -7.20 -2.01
CA SER A 137 -23.71 -7.88 -2.25
C SER A 137 -24.20 -7.65 -3.68
N LEU A 138 -24.07 -6.43 -4.19
CA LEU A 138 -24.44 -6.10 -5.57
C LEU A 138 -23.59 -6.86 -6.58
N LEU A 139 -22.28 -6.96 -6.33
CA LEU A 139 -21.38 -7.71 -7.19
C LEU A 139 -21.73 -9.21 -7.21
N MET A 140 -22.05 -9.76 -6.07
CA MET A 140 -22.43 -11.18 -5.97
C MET A 140 -23.76 -11.46 -6.69
N ILE A 141 -24.69 -10.54 -6.63
CA ILE A 141 -25.98 -10.68 -7.32
C ILE A 141 -25.80 -10.56 -8.84
N ALA A 142 -24.90 -9.70 -9.28
CA ALA A 142 -24.63 -9.47 -10.69
C ALA A 142 -23.92 -10.65 -11.37
N GLN A 143 -23.40 -11.55 -10.60
CA GLN A 143 -22.77 -12.77 -11.12
C GLN A 143 -23.80 -13.90 -11.29
#